data_6f828d4a2d47ee23845b0e6a2345d4d2
#
_entry.id   6f828d4a2d47ee23845b0e6a2345d4d2
#
_cell.length_a   1.000
_cell.length_b   1.000
_cell.length_c   1.000
_cell.angle_alpha   90.00
_cell.angle_beta   90.00
_cell.angle_gamma   90.00
#
_symmetry.space_group_name_H-M   'P 1'
#
loop_
_entity.id
_entity.type
_entity.pdbx_description
1 polymer ?
#
loop_
_entity_poly.entity_id
_entity_poly.type
_entity_poly.pdbx_seq_one_letter_code
_entity_poly.pdbx_strand_id
1 'polypeptide(L)'
;MRTRAAVLLAVGLVLVVLAACSAGDDGVVDFGATPGEDAPRVPADDGVDVFAVPAPEEVPPVDARLVSGSWPEAAAFIAREAEAGNPTLVNIFASWCGPCRAEVPMLLAARDANPDVTFLGIDHLDRREDGEAFVEELGIDFATIHDLQGDVAFAVGGRGMPTTVVFDRDGQLAGRVVGELTETSLGQLLDAVR
;
A
#
# COMPACT_ATOMS: atom_id res chain seq x y z
N MET A 1 -35.97 65.95 -38.49
CA MET A 1 -36.49 64.84 -37.71
C MET A 1 -35.52 63.71 -37.87
N ARG A 2 -34.63 63.47 -36.91
CA ARG A 2 -33.59 62.40 -36.97
C ARG A 2 -33.65 61.60 -35.67
N THR A 3 -34.16 60.41 -35.77
CA THR A 3 -34.22 59.40 -34.71
C THR A 3 -32.86 58.75 -34.53
N ARG A 4 -32.26 58.86 -33.36
CA ARG A 4 -31.02 58.19 -33.00
C ARG A 4 -31.36 56.88 -32.31
N ALA A 5 -31.04 55.75 -32.93
CA ALA A 5 -31.11 54.45 -32.31
C ALA A 5 -29.90 54.24 -31.39
N ALA A 6 -30.14 53.93 -30.13
CA ALA A 6 -29.12 53.54 -29.15
C ALA A 6 -28.85 52.07 -29.29
N VAL A 7 -27.60 51.71 -29.60
CA VAL A 7 -27.11 50.32 -29.59
C VAL A 7 -26.59 50.00 -28.19
N LEU A 8 -27.28 49.15 -27.47
CA LEU A 8 -26.81 48.58 -26.21
C LEU A 8 -25.85 47.43 -26.49
N LEU A 9 -24.57 47.61 -26.24
CA LEU A 9 -23.57 46.57 -26.22
C LEU A 9 -23.69 45.83 -24.89
N ALA A 10 -24.19 44.60 -24.93
CA ALA A 10 -24.11 43.67 -23.80
C ALA A 10 -22.70 43.03 -23.81
N VAL A 11 -21.88 43.44 -22.87
CA VAL A 11 -20.58 42.78 -22.60
C VAL A 11 -20.86 41.53 -21.78
N GLY A 12 -20.84 40.40 -22.45
CA GLY A 12 -20.90 39.06 -21.82
C GLY A 12 -19.58 38.76 -21.15
N LEU A 13 -19.56 38.77 -19.83
CA LEU A 13 -18.44 38.30 -19.04
C LEU A 13 -18.36 36.76 -19.10
N VAL A 14 -17.51 36.23 -19.96
CA VAL A 14 -17.18 34.79 -19.97
C VAL A 14 -16.25 34.53 -18.81
N LEU A 15 -16.80 33.94 -17.73
CA LEU A 15 -16.02 33.38 -16.65
C LEU A 15 -15.40 32.07 -17.16
N VAL A 16 -14.14 32.12 -17.54
CA VAL A 16 -13.32 30.92 -17.78
C VAL A 16 -12.97 30.34 -16.41
N VAL A 17 -13.68 29.30 -15.98
CA VAL A 17 -13.28 28.48 -14.85
C VAL A 17 -12.13 27.62 -15.33
N LEU A 18 -10.89 28.02 -15.02
CA LEU A 18 -9.72 27.18 -15.11
C LEU A 18 -9.86 26.08 -14.05
N ALA A 19 -10.36 24.92 -14.45
CA ALA A 19 -10.19 23.72 -13.65
C ALA A 19 -8.70 23.39 -13.61
N ALA A 20 -8.06 23.74 -12.49
CA ALA A 20 -6.73 23.22 -12.17
C ALA A 20 -6.87 21.71 -11.95
N CYS A 21 -6.48 20.93 -12.96
CA CYS A 21 -6.16 19.53 -12.73
C CYS A 21 -4.90 19.50 -11.86
N SER A 22 -5.08 19.38 -10.54
CA SER A 22 -4.00 18.96 -9.66
C SER A 22 -3.76 17.47 -9.96
N ALA A 23 -2.75 17.20 -10.78
CA ALA A 23 -2.17 15.88 -10.89
C ALA A 23 -1.39 15.64 -9.59
N GLY A 24 -1.89 14.77 -8.75
CA GLY A 24 -1.32 14.44 -7.45
C GLY A 24 -2.29 13.62 -6.63
N ASP A 25 -2.87 12.58 -7.24
CA ASP A 25 -3.56 11.55 -6.49
C ASP A 25 -2.57 10.40 -6.31
N ASP A 26 -1.81 10.46 -5.23
CA ASP A 26 -0.79 9.45 -4.88
C ASP A 26 -1.40 8.12 -4.44
N GLY A 27 -2.70 7.90 -4.68
CA GLY A 27 -3.36 6.60 -4.48
C GLY A 27 -3.39 6.10 -3.02
N VAL A 28 -3.07 6.97 -2.05
CA VAL A 28 -3.14 6.59 -0.63
C VAL A 28 -4.60 6.49 -0.22
N VAL A 29 -5.01 5.29 0.13
CA VAL A 29 -6.32 5.05 0.74
C VAL A 29 -6.07 4.84 2.23
N ASP A 30 -6.24 5.89 3.01
CA ASP A 30 -6.15 5.85 4.47
C ASP A 30 -7.40 5.18 5.05
N PHE A 31 -7.23 4.10 5.79
CA PHE A 31 -8.30 3.36 6.45
C PHE A 31 -8.38 3.60 7.95
N GLY A 32 -7.50 4.38 8.55
CA GLY A 32 -7.36 4.48 10.00
C GLY A 32 -7.33 5.87 10.60
N ALA A 33 -7.26 6.95 9.82
CA ALA A 33 -7.32 8.29 10.41
C ALA A 33 -8.71 8.56 10.98
N THR A 34 -8.77 9.12 12.19
CA THR A 34 -10.03 9.63 12.77
C THR A 34 -10.68 10.57 11.76
N PRO A 35 -11.85 10.20 11.19
CA PRO A 35 -12.42 10.95 10.08
C PRO A 35 -12.82 12.35 10.54
N GLY A 36 -12.35 13.38 9.83
CA GLY A 36 -13.15 14.59 9.75
C GLY A 36 -14.53 14.19 9.19
N GLU A 37 -15.60 14.81 9.65
CA GLU A 37 -16.99 14.41 9.40
C GLU A 37 -17.38 14.25 7.92
N ASP A 38 -16.51 14.62 6.96
CA ASP A 38 -16.75 14.61 5.51
C ASP A 38 -15.81 13.67 4.70
N ALA A 39 -14.99 12.84 5.34
CA ALA A 39 -14.18 11.86 4.60
C ALA A 39 -15.08 10.70 4.12
N PRO A 40 -14.95 10.24 2.86
CA PRO A 40 -15.65 9.06 2.39
C PRO A 40 -15.26 7.89 3.28
N ARG A 41 -16.18 7.43 4.11
CA ARG A 41 -15.99 6.24 4.94
C ARG A 41 -15.88 5.06 3.99
N VAL A 42 -14.66 4.55 3.82
CA VAL A 42 -14.53 3.15 3.38
C VAL A 42 -15.16 2.32 4.50
N PRO A 43 -16.09 1.42 4.20
CA PRO A 43 -16.70 0.59 5.24
C PRO A 43 -15.58 -0.11 6.00
N ALA A 44 -15.63 -0.08 7.33
CA ALA A 44 -14.72 -0.79 8.22
C ALA A 44 -14.82 -2.33 8.06
N ASP A 45 -15.50 -2.80 7.04
CA ASP A 45 -15.83 -4.18 6.74
C ASP A 45 -15.17 -4.63 5.42
N ASP A 46 -13.92 -4.21 5.16
CA ASP A 46 -13.11 -4.87 4.12
C ASP A 46 -12.63 -6.27 4.56
N GLY A 47 -13.07 -6.71 5.74
CA GLY A 47 -13.05 -8.11 6.13
C GLY A 47 -11.67 -8.75 6.24
N VAL A 48 -10.59 -7.95 6.30
CA VAL A 48 -9.23 -8.51 6.50
C VAL A 48 -9.01 -8.77 7.98
N ASP A 49 -9.47 -9.92 8.45
CA ASP A 49 -9.20 -10.38 9.79
C ASP A 49 -8.09 -11.45 9.74
N VAL A 50 -6.89 -11.05 10.13
CA VAL A 50 -5.71 -11.95 10.12
C VAL A 50 -5.84 -13.08 11.14
N PHE A 51 -6.62 -12.91 12.20
CA PHE A 51 -6.84 -13.91 13.24
C PHE A 51 -7.94 -14.93 12.88
N ALA A 52 -8.79 -14.61 11.87
CA ALA A 52 -9.83 -15.52 11.39
C ALA A 52 -9.30 -16.56 10.39
N VAL A 53 -8.06 -16.40 9.92
CA VAL A 53 -7.43 -17.34 8.99
C VAL A 53 -6.92 -18.56 9.75
N PRO A 54 -7.20 -19.79 9.30
CA PRO A 54 -6.61 -20.98 9.92
C PRO A 54 -5.08 -20.89 9.91
N ALA A 55 -4.46 -21.08 11.06
CA ALA A 55 -3.01 -21.02 11.18
C ALA A 55 -2.37 -22.13 10.32
N PRO A 56 -1.34 -21.83 9.53
CA PRO A 56 -0.58 -22.80 8.78
C PRO A 56 0.25 -23.70 9.72
N GLU A 57 0.77 -24.79 9.20
CA GLU A 57 1.64 -25.69 9.98
C GLU A 57 2.92 -25.01 10.47
N GLU A 58 3.42 -24.07 9.66
CA GLU A 58 4.62 -23.29 9.96
C GLU A 58 4.43 -21.81 9.59
N VAL A 59 4.72 -20.91 10.56
CA VAL A 59 4.72 -19.46 10.33
C VAL A 59 6.14 -19.03 9.97
N PRO A 60 6.35 -18.32 8.83
CA PRO A 60 7.67 -17.88 8.44
C PRO A 60 8.36 -17.04 9.53
N PRO A 61 9.65 -17.28 9.85
CA PRO A 61 10.39 -16.44 10.76
C PRO A 61 10.62 -15.03 10.18
N VAL A 62 10.90 -14.03 11.04
CA VAL A 62 11.05 -12.61 10.63
C VAL A 62 12.25 -12.33 9.72
N ASP A 63 13.17 -13.28 9.60
CA ASP A 63 14.35 -13.22 8.74
C ASP A 63 14.28 -14.24 7.57
N ALA A 64 13.12 -14.88 7.39
CA ALA A 64 12.92 -15.83 6.30
C ALA A 64 13.04 -15.15 4.94
N ARG A 65 13.85 -15.72 4.04
CA ARG A 65 14.00 -15.19 2.68
C ARG A 65 13.32 -16.10 1.69
N LEU A 66 12.33 -15.57 1.01
CA LEU A 66 11.58 -16.20 -0.07
C LEU A 66 11.11 -17.63 0.25
N VAL A 67 10.45 -17.80 1.37
CA VAL A 67 9.75 -19.05 1.70
C VAL A 67 8.47 -19.18 0.87
N SER A 68 8.10 -20.39 0.49
CA SER A 68 6.81 -20.60 -0.17
C SER A 68 5.67 -20.34 0.81
N GLY A 69 4.64 -19.64 0.34
CA GLY A 69 3.46 -19.38 1.15
C GLY A 69 2.36 -18.71 0.32
N SER A 70 1.28 -18.37 0.99
CA SER A 70 0.11 -17.71 0.46
C SER A 70 -0.52 -16.86 1.56
N TRP A 71 -1.79 -16.51 1.45
CA TRP A 71 -2.46 -15.69 2.47
C TRP A 71 -2.40 -16.29 3.89
N PRO A 72 -2.62 -17.60 4.16
CA PRO A 72 -2.51 -18.16 5.51
C PRO A 72 -1.16 -17.89 6.18
N GLU A 73 -0.02 -18.06 5.47
CA GLU A 73 1.31 -17.80 6.01
C GLU A 73 1.54 -16.31 6.29
N ALA A 74 1.10 -15.44 5.38
CA ALA A 74 1.19 -13.99 5.56
C ALA A 74 0.32 -13.51 6.72
N ALA A 75 -0.93 -13.98 6.81
CA ALA A 75 -1.84 -13.64 7.91
C ALA A 75 -1.31 -14.10 9.27
N ALA A 76 -0.79 -15.34 9.34
CA ALA A 76 -0.20 -15.86 10.59
C ALA A 76 1.09 -15.09 10.99
N PHE A 77 1.89 -14.66 10.01
CA PHE A 77 3.04 -13.79 10.26
C PHE A 77 2.58 -12.45 10.87
N ILE A 78 1.60 -11.78 10.26
CA ILE A 78 1.07 -10.51 10.74
C ILE A 78 0.44 -10.66 12.13
N ALA A 79 -0.36 -11.71 12.34
CA ALA A 79 -0.99 -12.00 13.64
C ALA A 79 0.06 -12.20 14.75
N ARG A 80 1.12 -12.96 14.47
CA ARG A 80 2.23 -13.16 15.43
C ARG A 80 2.93 -11.83 15.78
N GLU A 81 3.18 -10.97 14.79
CA GLU A 81 3.80 -9.68 15.05
C GLU A 81 2.86 -8.77 15.84
N ALA A 82 1.57 -8.77 15.56
CA ALA A 82 0.56 -8.04 16.34
C ALA A 82 0.50 -8.53 17.79
N GLU A 83 0.51 -9.84 18.03
CA GLU A 83 0.60 -10.42 19.38
C GLU A 83 1.88 -10.00 20.13
N ALA A 84 2.97 -9.75 19.41
CA ALA A 84 4.21 -9.20 19.95
C ALA A 84 4.16 -7.67 20.15
N GLY A 85 3.10 -7.01 19.69
CA GLY A 85 2.91 -5.55 19.77
C GLY A 85 3.61 -4.79 18.65
N ASN A 86 4.00 -5.46 17.57
CA ASN A 86 4.66 -4.88 16.42
C ASN A 86 3.66 -4.68 15.27
N PRO A 87 3.54 -3.46 14.72
CA PRO A 87 2.84 -3.26 13.46
C PRO A 87 3.64 -3.87 12.30
N THR A 88 2.94 -4.23 11.21
CA THR A 88 3.58 -4.84 10.05
C THR A 88 3.32 -4.05 8.78
N LEU A 89 4.38 -3.67 8.05
CA LEU A 89 4.31 -3.17 6.69
C LEU A 89 4.52 -4.34 5.73
N VAL A 90 3.55 -4.55 4.84
CA VAL A 90 3.59 -5.59 3.80
C VAL A 90 3.75 -4.91 2.44
N ASN A 91 4.85 -5.22 1.73
CA ASN A 91 5.08 -4.74 0.37
C ASN A 91 4.95 -5.91 -0.61
N ILE A 92 4.07 -5.76 -1.60
CA ILE A 92 3.82 -6.75 -2.64
C ILE A 92 4.54 -6.34 -3.91
N PHE A 93 5.46 -7.16 -4.36
CA PHE A 93 6.33 -6.91 -5.51
C PHE A 93 6.42 -8.11 -6.44
N ALA A 94 7.09 -7.94 -7.57
CA ALA A 94 7.51 -9.02 -8.46
C ALA A 94 8.77 -8.63 -9.23
N SER A 95 9.56 -9.60 -9.69
CA SER A 95 10.79 -9.35 -10.44
C SER A 95 10.55 -8.62 -11.76
N TRP A 96 9.42 -8.86 -12.39
CA TRP A 96 9.00 -8.23 -13.66
C TRP A 96 8.41 -6.82 -13.48
N CYS A 97 8.25 -6.34 -12.24
CA CYS A 97 7.66 -5.05 -11.92
C CYS A 97 8.75 -3.96 -11.79
N GLY A 98 8.90 -3.11 -12.80
CA GLY A 98 9.87 -2.02 -12.80
C GLY A 98 9.71 -1.02 -11.64
N PRO A 99 8.51 -0.47 -11.39
CA PRO A 99 8.26 0.41 -10.25
C PRO A 99 8.58 -0.24 -8.90
N CYS A 100 8.28 -1.54 -8.73
CA CYS A 100 8.62 -2.26 -7.50
C CYS A 100 10.13 -2.24 -7.22
N ARG A 101 10.95 -2.42 -8.27
CA ARG A 101 12.42 -2.35 -8.18
C ARG A 101 12.89 -0.95 -7.73
N ALA A 102 12.24 0.10 -8.21
CA ALA A 102 12.62 1.47 -7.92
C ALA A 102 12.37 1.86 -6.44
N GLU A 103 11.36 1.29 -5.79
CA GLU A 103 11.00 1.63 -4.40
C GLU A 103 11.79 0.86 -3.34
N VAL A 104 12.45 -0.27 -3.67
CA VAL A 104 13.17 -1.11 -2.70
C VAL A 104 14.20 -0.33 -1.87
N PRO A 105 15.05 0.58 -2.44
CA PRO A 105 16.00 1.33 -1.63
C PRO A 105 15.33 2.20 -0.55
N MET A 106 14.17 2.78 -0.85
CA MET A 106 13.38 3.57 0.10
C MET A 106 12.78 2.67 1.19
N LEU A 107 12.28 1.48 0.84
CA LEU A 107 11.76 0.51 1.80
C LEU A 107 12.84 0.02 2.77
N LEU A 108 14.05 -0.28 2.27
CA LEU A 108 15.18 -0.69 3.11
C LEU A 108 15.59 0.44 4.08
N ALA A 109 15.67 1.67 3.60
CA ALA A 109 15.97 2.83 4.46
C ALA A 109 14.86 3.06 5.50
N ALA A 110 13.60 2.90 5.13
CA ALA A 110 12.46 3.02 6.05
C ALA A 110 12.47 1.92 7.12
N ARG A 111 12.80 0.67 6.76
CA ARG A 111 12.94 -0.44 7.71
C ARG A 111 14.01 -0.13 8.75
N ASP A 112 15.19 0.38 8.31
CA ASP A 112 16.30 0.73 9.21
C ASP A 112 15.94 1.88 10.15
N ALA A 113 15.10 2.82 9.68
CA ALA A 113 14.68 3.97 10.47
C ALA A 113 13.51 3.66 11.43
N ASN A 114 12.81 2.52 11.26
CA ASN A 114 11.61 2.15 12.02
C ASN A 114 11.75 0.72 12.59
N PRO A 115 12.65 0.50 13.57
CA PRO A 115 12.92 -0.84 14.11
C PRO A 115 11.74 -1.44 14.91
N ASP A 116 10.72 -0.65 15.21
CA ASP A 116 9.46 -1.03 15.85
C ASP A 116 8.37 -1.47 14.85
N VAL A 117 8.66 -1.41 13.54
CA VAL A 117 7.77 -1.88 12.46
C VAL A 117 8.40 -3.10 11.80
N THR A 118 7.67 -4.20 11.75
CA THR A 118 8.11 -5.39 11.02
C THR A 118 7.81 -5.23 9.52
N PHE A 119 8.76 -5.59 8.67
CA PHE A 119 8.59 -5.57 7.22
C PHE A 119 8.43 -6.99 6.68
N LEU A 120 7.44 -7.18 5.79
CA LEU A 120 7.15 -8.41 5.08
C LEU A 120 7.07 -8.14 3.59
N GLY A 121 7.89 -8.82 2.80
CA GLY A 121 7.82 -8.82 1.34
C GLY A 121 6.93 -9.96 0.83
N ILE A 122 6.17 -9.69 -0.24
CA ILE A 122 5.40 -10.71 -0.95
C ILE A 122 5.85 -10.69 -2.40
N ASP A 123 6.51 -11.75 -2.82
CA ASP A 123 6.88 -12.00 -4.22
C ASP A 123 5.69 -12.64 -4.94
N HIS A 124 5.01 -11.81 -5.73
CA HIS A 124 3.68 -12.08 -6.27
C HIS A 124 3.71 -12.62 -7.68
N LEU A 125 3.11 -13.81 -7.89
CA LEU A 125 2.95 -14.43 -9.22
C LEU A 125 4.25 -14.47 -10.03
N ASP A 126 5.35 -14.72 -9.36
CA ASP A 126 6.69 -14.76 -9.97
C ASP A 126 7.18 -16.19 -10.16
N ARG A 127 8.18 -16.36 -11.00
CA ARG A 127 8.96 -17.58 -10.98
C ARG A 127 9.92 -17.52 -9.78
N ARG A 128 10.01 -18.60 -9.03
CA ARG A 128 10.87 -18.64 -7.83
C ARG A 128 12.30 -18.16 -8.09
N GLU A 129 12.91 -18.65 -9.19
CA GLU A 129 14.27 -18.28 -9.57
C GLU A 129 14.44 -16.78 -9.83
N ASP A 130 13.41 -16.14 -10.44
CA ASP A 130 13.41 -14.72 -10.75
C ASP A 130 13.18 -13.90 -9.47
N GLY A 131 12.30 -14.35 -8.57
CA GLY A 131 12.08 -13.76 -7.25
C GLY A 131 13.33 -13.86 -6.35
N GLU A 132 14.01 -15.02 -6.32
CA GLU A 132 15.27 -15.20 -5.59
C GLU A 132 16.35 -14.24 -6.10
N ALA A 133 16.51 -14.12 -7.41
CA ALA A 133 17.45 -13.19 -8.02
C ALA A 133 17.13 -11.73 -7.71
N PHE A 134 15.83 -11.36 -7.70
CA PHE A 134 15.38 -10.01 -7.34
C PHE A 134 15.69 -9.66 -5.89
N VAL A 135 15.40 -10.57 -4.95
CA VAL A 135 15.68 -10.39 -3.52
C VAL A 135 17.19 -10.26 -3.27
N GLU A 136 18.01 -11.10 -3.92
CA GLU A 136 19.47 -11.07 -3.79
C GLU A 136 20.07 -9.79 -4.40
N GLU A 137 19.69 -9.45 -5.65
CA GLU A 137 20.22 -8.28 -6.37
C GLU A 137 19.93 -6.98 -5.65
N LEU A 138 18.72 -6.82 -5.09
CA LEU A 138 18.31 -5.60 -4.42
C LEU A 138 18.63 -5.58 -2.93
N GLY A 139 19.18 -6.66 -2.39
CA GLY A 139 19.58 -6.75 -0.99
C GLY A 139 18.39 -6.73 -0.03
N ILE A 140 17.23 -7.25 -0.44
CA ILE A 140 16.07 -7.38 0.44
C ILE A 140 16.41 -8.38 1.54
N ASP A 141 16.47 -7.92 2.79
CA ASP A 141 16.93 -8.69 3.95
C ASP A 141 15.90 -8.82 5.07
N PHE A 142 14.65 -8.41 4.80
CA PHE A 142 13.48 -8.69 5.65
C PHE A 142 12.73 -9.95 5.16
N ALA A 143 11.83 -10.46 6.00
CA ALA A 143 11.02 -11.65 5.67
C ALA A 143 10.33 -11.51 4.32
N THR A 144 10.38 -12.55 3.51
CA THR A 144 9.76 -12.55 2.18
C THR A 144 9.08 -13.89 1.90
N ILE A 145 7.82 -13.83 1.44
CA ILE A 145 7.00 -14.97 1.04
C ILE A 145 6.86 -14.98 -0.47
N HIS A 146 7.10 -16.14 -1.10
CA HIS A 146 6.83 -16.39 -2.50
C HIS A 146 5.39 -16.87 -2.68
N ASP A 147 4.52 -15.96 -3.12
CA ASP A 147 3.08 -16.16 -3.35
C ASP A 147 2.80 -16.48 -4.82
N LEU A 148 2.97 -17.73 -5.18
CA LEU A 148 2.80 -18.22 -6.56
C LEU A 148 1.36 -18.08 -7.08
N GLN A 149 0.36 -18.05 -6.19
CA GLN A 149 -1.06 -17.99 -6.56
C GLN A 149 -1.61 -16.55 -6.54
N GLY A 150 -0.92 -15.61 -5.91
CA GLY A 150 -1.35 -14.22 -5.79
C GLY A 150 -2.43 -13.99 -4.73
N ASP A 151 -2.60 -14.92 -3.80
CA ASP A 151 -3.67 -14.89 -2.80
C ASP A 151 -3.51 -13.73 -1.81
N VAL A 152 -2.27 -13.35 -1.48
CA VAL A 152 -2.00 -12.25 -0.53
C VAL A 152 -2.49 -10.92 -1.10
N ALA A 153 -2.15 -10.62 -2.37
CA ALA A 153 -2.61 -9.38 -3.00
C ALA A 153 -4.13 -9.29 -3.03
N PHE A 154 -4.80 -10.40 -3.36
CA PHE A 154 -6.25 -10.47 -3.37
C PHE A 154 -6.83 -10.22 -1.97
N ALA A 155 -6.30 -10.89 -0.95
CA ALA A 155 -6.78 -10.79 0.44
C ALA A 155 -6.68 -9.37 1.00
N VAL A 156 -5.60 -8.64 0.69
CA VAL A 156 -5.43 -7.25 1.18
C VAL A 156 -6.01 -6.20 0.22
N GLY A 157 -6.78 -6.62 -0.79
CA GLY A 157 -7.42 -5.71 -1.76
C GLY A 157 -6.44 -5.01 -2.70
N GLY A 158 -5.27 -5.59 -2.94
CA GLY A 158 -4.31 -5.16 -3.95
C GLY A 158 -4.86 -5.40 -5.36
N ARG A 159 -4.95 -4.34 -6.15
CA ARG A 159 -5.50 -4.39 -7.54
C ARG A 159 -4.48 -3.99 -8.59
N GLY A 160 -3.24 -3.85 -8.20
CA GLY A 160 -2.12 -3.43 -9.06
C GLY A 160 -0.79 -3.62 -8.37
N MET A 161 0.31 -3.38 -9.11
CA MET A 161 1.68 -3.55 -8.62
C MET A 161 2.47 -2.26 -8.78
N PRO A 162 3.27 -1.89 -7.78
CA PRO A 162 3.33 -2.47 -6.44
C PRO A 162 2.07 -2.23 -5.61
N THR A 163 1.90 -2.92 -4.51
CA THR A 163 0.92 -2.61 -3.46
C THR A 163 1.61 -2.68 -2.12
N THR A 164 1.41 -1.66 -1.29
CA THR A 164 1.93 -1.64 0.09
C THR A 164 0.78 -1.42 1.05
N VAL A 165 0.72 -2.25 2.09
CA VAL A 165 -0.28 -2.14 3.15
C VAL A 165 0.40 -2.14 4.51
N VAL A 166 -0.25 -1.54 5.51
CA VAL A 166 0.19 -1.60 6.90
C VAL A 166 -0.91 -2.16 7.79
N PHE A 167 -0.49 -3.01 8.71
CA PHE A 167 -1.33 -3.54 9.79
C PHE A 167 -0.84 -2.95 11.11
N ASP A 168 -1.77 -2.53 11.93
CA ASP A 168 -1.47 -1.98 13.25
C ASP A 168 -1.11 -3.07 14.28
N ARG A 169 -0.90 -2.64 15.53
CA ARG A 169 -0.56 -3.52 16.66
C ARG A 169 -1.67 -4.48 17.07
N ASP A 170 -2.89 -4.25 16.59
CA ASP A 170 -4.05 -5.11 16.80
C ASP A 170 -4.29 -6.05 15.60
N GLY A 171 -3.37 -6.04 14.61
CA GLY A 171 -3.48 -6.83 13.38
C GLY A 171 -4.56 -6.33 12.42
N GLN A 172 -5.03 -5.09 12.60
CA GLN A 172 -6.03 -4.50 11.71
C GLN A 172 -5.36 -3.76 10.55
N LEU A 173 -5.96 -3.83 9.36
CA LEU A 173 -5.48 -3.09 8.20
C LEU A 173 -5.66 -1.59 8.43
N ALA A 174 -4.55 -0.85 8.61
CA ALA A 174 -4.53 0.57 8.94
C ALA A 174 -4.31 1.49 7.74
N GLY A 175 -3.74 0.98 6.65
CA GLY A 175 -3.53 1.78 5.45
C GLY A 175 -3.09 0.95 4.25
N ARG A 176 -3.31 1.50 3.03
CA ARG A 176 -2.94 0.85 1.76
C ARG A 176 -2.58 1.89 0.71
N VAL A 177 -1.51 1.62 -0.03
CA VAL A 177 -1.15 2.30 -1.28
C VAL A 177 -1.15 1.29 -2.40
N VAL A 178 -1.87 1.56 -3.49
CA VAL A 178 -1.84 0.78 -4.72
C VAL A 178 -1.14 1.60 -5.79
N GLY A 179 -0.05 1.09 -6.31
CA GLY A 179 0.87 1.81 -7.20
C GLY A 179 2.18 2.16 -6.49
N GLU A 180 3.04 2.88 -7.19
CA GLU A 180 4.38 3.24 -6.73
C GLU A 180 4.33 4.07 -5.44
N LEU A 181 5.15 3.69 -4.44
CA LEU A 181 5.33 4.44 -3.21
C LEU A 181 6.12 5.73 -3.46
N THR A 182 5.71 6.79 -2.79
CA THR A 182 6.49 8.00 -2.59
C THR A 182 6.96 8.08 -1.14
N GLU A 183 7.98 8.92 -0.83
CA GLU A 183 8.38 9.18 0.56
C GLU A 183 7.19 9.70 1.40
N THR A 184 6.31 10.50 0.79
CA THR A 184 5.12 11.04 1.45
C THR A 184 4.13 9.94 1.80
N SER A 185 3.77 9.07 0.83
CA SER A 185 2.80 8.00 1.05
C SER A 185 3.33 6.94 2.01
N LEU A 186 4.62 6.60 1.93
CA LEU A 186 5.27 5.72 2.89
C LEU A 186 5.26 6.30 4.32
N GLY A 187 5.57 7.61 4.44
CA GLY A 187 5.47 8.31 5.73
C GLY A 187 4.06 8.25 6.32
N GLN A 188 3.02 8.47 5.51
CA GLN A 188 1.62 8.36 5.94
C GLN A 188 1.24 6.96 6.40
N LEU A 189 1.69 5.90 5.69
CA LEU A 189 1.48 4.52 6.12
C LEU A 189 2.13 4.23 7.47
N LEU A 190 3.38 4.66 7.67
CA LEU A 190 4.10 4.47 8.93
C LEU A 190 3.47 5.28 10.08
N ASP A 191 2.96 6.47 9.81
CA ASP A 191 2.27 7.28 10.83
C ASP A 191 0.92 6.68 11.24
N ALA A 192 0.23 5.96 10.35
CA ALA A 192 -1.04 5.29 10.63
C ALA A 192 -0.92 4.15 11.66
N VAL A 193 0.29 3.63 11.92
CA VAL A 193 0.53 2.50 12.83
C VAL A 193 1.35 2.85 14.08
N ARG A 194 1.63 4.15 14.29
CA ARG A 194 2.32 4.68 15.49
C ARG A 194 1.34 5.11 16.59
#